data_ed54ee3f28039e54c620c1fa4e3859e3
#
_entry.id   ed54ee3f28039e54c620c1fa4e3859e3
#
_cell.length_a   1.000
_cell.length_b   1.000
_cell.length_c   1.000
_cell.angle_alpha   90.00
_cell.angle_beta   90.00
_cell.angle_gamma   90.00
#
_symmetry.space_group_name_H-M   'P 1'
#
loop_
_entity.id
_entity.type
_entity.pdbx_description
1 polymer ?
#
loop_
_entity_poly.entity_id
_entity_poly.type
_entity_poly.pdbx_seq_one_letter_code
_entity_poly.pdbx_strand_id
1 'polypeptide(L)'
;LALKDQLQADLKTAMKDKDKVKKSTITMIRAAILQVEKDQKVELEDDQILEIIAKQLKQRRDGLAEFEKAQRDDLIQQAREEITIIESYLPTQLTVDEIKVIVAETIQETGAVDAKDMGKIMSALMPKIKGRADGKLVNQVVRESLA
;
A
#
# COMPACT_ATOMS: atom_id res chain seq x y z
N LEU A 1 -4.61 -10.98 16.72
CA LEU A 1 -5.90 -10.34 16.54
C LEU A 1 -6.20 -10.15 15.05
N ALA A 2 -7.38 -10.58 14.60
CA ALA A 2 -7.78 -10.42 13.21
C ALA A 2 -7.85 -8.94 12.82
N LEU A 3 -7.46 -8.62 11.57
CA LEU A 3 -7.45 -7.24 11.09
C LEU A 3 -8.80 -6.54 11.20
N LYS A 4 -9.90 -7.27 10.92
CA LYS A 4 -11.25 -6.69 11.09
C LYS A 4 -11.51 -6.24 12.52
N ASP A 5 -11.11 -7.06 13.49
CA ASP A 5 -11.30 -6.75 14.91
C ASP A 5 -10.42 -5.59 15.33
N GLN A 6 -9.19 -5.53 14.82
CA GLN A 6 -8.29 -4.43 15.07
C GLN A 6 -8.82 -3.12 14.50
N LEU A 7 -9.32 -3.13 13.27
CA LEU A 7 -9.93 -1.96 12.63
C LEU A 7 -11.13 -1.47 13.44
N GLN A 8 -11.96 -2.39 13.92
CA GLN A 8 -13.12 -2.03 14.73
C GLN A 8 -12.72 -1.42 16.07
N ALA A 9 -11.74 -2.00 16.75
CA ALA A 9 -11.22 -1.48 18.01
C ALA A 9 -10.61 -0.09 17.83
N ASP A 10 -9.83 0.09 16.77
CA ASP A 10 -9.18 1.37 16.47
C ASP A 10 -10.20 2.45 16.09
N LEU A 11 -11.27 2.06 15.41
CA LEU A 11 -12.38 2.98 15.11
C LEU A 11 -13.04 3.49 16.40
N LYS A 12 -13.31 2.60 17.35
CA LYS A 12 -13.87 2.98 18.65
C LYS A 12 -12.95 3.94 19.38
N THR A 13 -11.65 3.67 19.39
CA THR A 13 -10.64 4.53 20.01
C THR A 13 -10.61 5.90 19.34
N ALA A 14 -10.62 5.95 18.00
CA ALA A 14 -10.65 7.20 17.24
C ALA A 14 -11.90 8.04 17.57
N MET A 15 -13.03 7.39 17.70
CA MET A 15 -14.28 8.06 18.09
C MET A 15 -14.20 8.63 19.49
N LYS A 16 -13.66 7.86 20.43
CA LYS A 16 -13.47 8.30 21.83
C LYS A 16 -12.50 9.47 21.93
N ASP A 17 -11.40 9.43 21.18
CA ASP A 17 -10.38 10.47 21.16
C ASP A 17 -10.77 11.67 20.28
N LYS A 18 -11.88 11.59 19.59
CA LYS A 18 -12.35 12.62 18.65
C LYS A 18 -11.35 12.89 17.53
N ASP A 19 -10.61 11.86 17.13
CA ASP A 19 -9.67 11.93 16.03
C ASP A 19 -10.43 11.73 14.70
N LYS A 20 -10.76 12.83 14.07
CA LYS A 20 -11.60 12.85 12.86
C LYS A 20 -10.93 12.19 11.67
N VAL A 21 -9.64 12.43 11.47
CA VAL A 21 -8.90 11.88 10.32
C VAL A 21 -8.78 10.37 10.48
N LYS A 22 -8.39 9.90 11.65
CA LYS A 22 -8.29 8.46 11.92
C LYS A 22 -9.63 7.76 11.78
N LYS A 23 -10.69 8.33 12.33
CA LYS A 23 -12.06 7.80 12.21
C LYS A 23 -12.46 7.68 10.73
N SER A 24 -12.27 8.75 9.96
CA SER A 24 -12.63 8.79 8.54
C SER A 24 -11.84 7.77 7.74
N THR A 25 -10.54 7.67 7.96
CA THR A 25 -9.65 6.76 7.25
C THR A 25 -10.04 5.30 7.52
N ILE A 26 -10.23 4.94 8.78
CA ILE A 26 -10.65 3.57 9.16
C ILE A 26 -12.03 3.25 8.59
N THR A 27 -12.96 4.19 8.65
CA THR A 27 -14.29 4.01 8.09
C THR A 27 -14.22 3.70 6.59
N MET A 28 -13.38 4.40 5.84
CA MET A 28 -13.20 4.15 4.42
C MET A 28 -12.58 2.77 4.14
N ILE A 29 -11.60 2.35 4.93
CA ILE A 29 -11.02 1.01 4.81
C ILE A 29 -12.10 -0.05 5.06
N ARG A 30 -12.87 0.08 6.12
CA ARG A 30 -13.93 -0.87 6.46
C ARG A 30 -15.03 -0.93 5.39
N ALA A 31 -15.38 0.22 4.83
CA ALA A 31 -16.35 0.29 3.75
C ALA A 31 -15.86 -0.43 2.49
N ALA A 32 -14.58 -0.28 2.17
CA ALA A 32 -13.98 -0.98 1.02
C ALA A 32 -13.97 -2.50 1.24
N ILE A 33 -13.66 -2.96 2.44
CA ILE A 33 -13.70 -4.38 2.80
C ILE A 33 -15.13 -4.92 2.65
N LEU A 34 -16.09 -4.23 3.22
CA LEU A 34 -17.49 -4.63 3.21
C LEU A 34 -18.04 -4.70 1.78
N GLN A 35 -17.65 -3.74 0.92
CA GLN A 35 -18.07 -3.72 -0.47
C GLN A 35 -17.59 -4.96 -1.22
N VAL A 36 -16.33 -5.35 -1.05
CA VAL A 36 -15.78 -6.55 -1.68
C VAL A 36 -16.47 -7.81 -1.17
N GLU A 37 -16.67 -7.90 0.15
CA GLU A 37 -17.37 -9.04 0.75
C GLU A 37 -18.79 -9.18 0.22
N LYS A 38 -19.49 -8.07 0.06
CA LYS A 38 -20.86 -8.04 -0.45
C LYS A 38 -20.90 -8.42 -1.94
N ASP A 39 -20.01 -7.88 -2.76
CA ASP A 39 -19.99 -8.13 -4.20
C ASP A 39 -19.61 -9.58 -4.51
N GLN A 40 -18.66 -10.13 -3.77
CA GLN A 40 -18.17 -11.49 -3.97
C GLN A 40 -18.91 -12.54 -3.12
N LYS A 41 -19.77 -12.09 -2.21
CA LYS A 41 -20.52 -12.95 -1.28
C LYS A 41 -19.59 -13.88 -0.47
N VAL A 42 -18.48 -13.33 0.01
CA VAL A 42 -17.48 -14.04 0.80
C VAL A 42 -17.10 -13.24 2.03
N GLU A 43 -16.48 -13.89 2.99
CA GLU A 43 -15.82 -13.24 4.12
C GLU A 43 -14.32 -13.21 3.83
N LEU A 44 -13.70 -12.04 3.93
CA LEU A 44 -12.29 -11.88 3.60
C LEU A 44 -11.38 -12.26 4.77
N GLU A 45 -10.28 -12.92 4.43
CA GLU A 45 -9.21 -13.21 5.36
C GLU A 45 -8.22 -12.04 5.43
N ASP A 46 -7.33 -12.07 6.43
CA ASP A 46 -6.39 -10.97 6.69
C ASP A 46 -5.51 -10.63 5.48
N ASP A 47 -5.02 -11.61 4.75
CA ASP A 47 -4.19 -11.38 3.57
C ASP A 47 -4.93 -10.64 2.45
N GLN A 48 -6.21 -10.95 2.27
CA GLN A 48 -7.07 -10.26 1.30
C GLN A 48 -7.39 -8.83 1.76
N ILE A 49 -7.58 -8.64 3.05
CA ILE A 49 -7.78 -7.33 3.66
C ILE A 49 -6.53 -6.46 3.48
N LEU A 50 -5.34 -7.03 3.66
CA LEU A 50 -4.08 -6.32 3.43
C LEU A 50 -3.96 -5.82 1.99
N GLU A 51 -4.44 -6.57 1.01
CA GLU A 51 -4.48 -6.12 -0.39
C GLU A 51 -5.37 -4.89 -0.59
N ILE A 52 -6.52 -4.88 0.07
CA ILE A 52 -7.43 -3.72 0.03
C ILE A 52 -6.76 -2.50 0.66
N ILE A 53 -6.12 -2.69 1.81
CA ILE A 53 -5.41 -1.61 2.52
C ILE A 53 -4.26 -1.06 1.66
N ALA A 54 -3.50 -1.94 1.01
CA ALA A 54 -2.41 -1.54 0.12
C ALA A 54 -2.94 -0.70 -1.07
N LYS A 55 -4.09 -1.06 -1.61
CA LYS A 55 -4.75 -0.29 -2.67
C LYS A 55 -5.18 1.09 -2.18
N GLN A 56 -5.73 1.18 -0.98
CA GLN A 56 -6.07 2.45 -0.35
C GLN A 56 -4.83 3.33 -0.16
N LEU A 57 -3.72 2.75 0.28
CA LEU A 57 -2.45 3.45 0.42
C LEU A 57 -1.98 4.04 -0.91
N LYS A 58 -2.02 3.23 -1.98
CA LYS A 58 -1.65 3.70 -3.31
C LYS A 58 -2.50 4.88 -3.77
N GLN A 59 -3.82 4.81 -3.58
CA GLN A 59 -4.72 5.88 -3.94
C GLN A 59 -4.41 7.17 -3.17
N ARG A 60 -4.06 7.06 -1.88
CA ARG A 60 -3.68 8.24 -1.08
C ARG A 60 -2.35 8.83 -1.52
N ARG A 61 -1.37 8.00 -1.87
CA ARG A 61 -0.08 8.47 -2.39
C ARG A 61 -0.24 9.18 -3.73
N ASP A 62 -1.04 8.61 -4.64
CA ASP A 62 -1.34 9.25 -5.93
C ASP A 62 -2.05 10.59 -5.73
N GLY A 63 -3.01 10.65 -4.81
CA GLY A 63 -3.71 11.87 -4.44
C GLY A 63 -2.76 12.92 -3.85
N LEU A 64 -1.85 12.50 -2.98
CA LEU A 64 -0.86 13.40 -2.38
C LEU A 64 -0.01 14.07 -3.46
N ALA A 65 0.46 13.33 -4.46
CA ALA A 65 1.25 13.87 -5.56
C ALA A 65 0.48 14.96 -6.32
N GLU A 66 -0.81 14.75 -6.56
CA GLU A 66 -1.66 15.75 -7.22
C GLU A 66 -1.87 16.99 -6.34
N PHE A 67 -2.07 16.81 -5.03
CA PHE A 67 -2.21 17.93 -4.10
C PHE A 67 -0.93 18.76 -4.00
N GLU A 68 0.23 18.11 -4.06
CA GLU A 68 1.53 18.80 -4.07
C GLU A 68 1.69 19.66 -5.32
N LYS A 69 1.30 19.12 -6.49
CA LYS A 69 1.30 19.90 -7.75
C LYS A 69 0.37 21.11 -7.69
N ALA A 70 -0.79 20.95 -7.03
CA ALA A 70 -1.77 22.02 -6.88
C ALA A 70 -1.45 22.96 -5.72
N GLN A 71 -0.40 22.70 -4.95
CA GLN A 71 0.01 23.48 -3.79
C GLN A 71 -1.10 23.69 -2.76
N ARG A 72 -1.90 22.64 -2.54
CA ARG A 72 -3.01 22.64 -1.58
C ARG A 72 -2.53 22.09 -0.24
N ASP A 73 -1.94 22.96 0.58
CA ASP A 73 -1.33 22.59 1.86
C ASP A 73 -2.29 21.90 2.83
N ASP A 74 -3.56 22.32 2.84
CA ASP A 74 -4.61 21.71 3.64
C ASP A 74 -4.84 20.24 3.29
N LEU A 75 -4.91 19.95 1.99
CA LEU A 75 -5.12 18.58 1.48
C LEU A 75 -3.85 17.73 1.60
N ILE A 76 -2.68 18.34 1.43
CA ILE A 76 -1.38 17.68 1.62
C ILE A 76 -1.26 17.16 3.05
N GLN A 77 -1.54 18.00 4.02
CA GLN A 77 -1.45 17.61 5.44
C GLN A 77 -2.38 16.46 5.77
N GLN A 78 -3.63 16.55 5.33
CA GLN A 78 -4.61 15.49 5.55
C GLN A 78 -4.20 14.18 4.88
N ALA A 79 -3.73 14.24 3.63
CA ALA A 79 -3.28 13.06 2.91
C ALA A 79 -2.10 12.37 3.61
N ARG A 80 -1.16 13.13 4.13
CA ARG A 80 -0.02 12.58 4.89
C ARG A 80 -0.47 11.88 6.16
N GLU A 81 -1.41 12.46 6.88
CA GLU A 81 -2.00 11.83 8.08
C GLU A 81 -2.71 10.52 7.73
N GLU A 82 -3.50 10.53 6.66
CA GLU A 82 -4.19 9.32 6.19
C GLU A 82 -3.19 8.23 5.80
N ILE A 83 -2.12 8.58 5.09
CA ILE A 83 -1.06 7.64 4.68
C ILE A 83 -0.42 7.01 5.91
N THR A 84 -0.08 7.79 6.92
CA THR A 84 0.51 7.28 8.17
C THR A 84 -0.41 6.28 8.84
N ILE A 85 -1.70 6.57 8.89
CA ILE A 85 -2.70 5.68 9.48
C ILE A 85 -2.80 4.36 8.70
N ILE A 86 -2.89 4.45 7.38
CA ILE A 86 -3.00 3.27 6.51
C ILE A 86 -1.75 2.40 6.61
N GLU A 87 -0.56 3.01 6.58
CA GLU A 87 0.72 2.29 6.69
C GLU A 87 0.83 1.51 8.00
N SER A 88 0.20 1.99 9.07
CA SER A 88 0.24 1.31 10.37
C SER A 88 -0.39 -0.08 10.35
N TYR A 89 -1.24 -0.38 9.37
CA TYR A 89 -1.87 -1.69 9.22
C TYR A 89 -1.11 -2.62 8.27
N LEU A 90 -0.15 -2.09 7.53
CA LEU A 90 0.64 -2.86 6.57
C LEU A 90 1.97 -3.31 7.17
N PRO A 91 2.62 -4.34 6.60
CA PRO A 91 4.01 -4.63 6.93
C PRO A 91 4.89 -3.41 6.74
N THR A 92 6.03 -3.35 7.43
CA THR A 92 6.97 -2.23 7.31
C THR A 92 7.30 -1.96 5.85
N GLN A 93 7.08 -0.71 5.41
CA GLN A 93 7.31 -0.31 4.03
C GLN A 93 8.81 -0.28 3.74
N LEU A 94 9.17 -0.74 2.54
CA LEU A 94 10.56 -0.76 2.08
C LEU A 94 11.00 0.63 1.63
N THR A 95 12.23 0.99 1.96
CA THR A 95 12.89 2.17 1.42
C THR A 95 13.31 1.92 -0.02
N VAL A 96 13.62 2.98 -0.77
CA VAL A 96 14.14 2.87 -2.15
C VAL A 96 15.40 2.01 -2.18
N ASP A 97 16.30 2.20 -1.22
CA ASP A 97 17.56 1.44 -1.16
C ASP A 97 17.30 -0.04 -0.89
N GLU A 98 16.36 -0.37 -0.01
CA GLU A 98 15.97 -1.75 0.23
C GLU A 98 15.33 -2.38 -1.01
N ILE A 99 14.51 -1.64 -1.73
CA ILE A 99 13.94 -2.10 -3.01
C ILE A 99 15.05 -2.39 -4.03
N LYS A 100 16.04 -1.52 -4.15
CA LYS A 100 17.17 -1.71 -5.05
C LYS A 100 17.94 -3.01 -4.76
N VAL A 101 18.15 -3.31 -3.48
CA VAL A 101 18.81 -4.56 -3.07
C VAL A 101 17.99 -5.77 -3.48
N ILE A 102 16.70 -5.78 -3.18
CA ILE A 102 15.80 -6.88 -3.52
C ILE A 102 15.71 -7.08 -5.04
N VAL A 103 15.65 -5.98 -5.80
CA VAL A 103 15.63 -6.02 -7.27
C VAL A 103 16.90 -6.63 -7.82
N ALA A 104 18.06 -6.19 -7.32
CA ALA A 104 19.37 -6.71 -7.75
C ALA A 104 19.47 -8.22 -7.49
N GLU A 105 19.08 -8.68 -6.31
CA GLU A 105 19.05 -10.10 -5.97
C GLU A 105 18.12 -10.89 -6.90
N THR A 106 16.95 -10.35 -7.20
CA THR A 106 15.97 -11.00 -8.06
C THR A 106 16.45 -11.08 -9.51
N ILE A 107 17.11 -10.04 -10.00
CA ILE A 107 17.72 -10.05 -11.34
C ILE A 107 18.77 -11.15 -11.41
N GLN A 108 19.60 -11.29 -10.39
CA GLN A 108 20.63 -12.33 -10.33
C GLN A 108 20.00 -13.73 -10.29
N GLU A 109 18.98 -13.93 -9.47
CA GLU A 109 18.28 -15.22 -9.34
C GLU A 109 17.61 -15.65 -10.64
N THR A 110 17.00 -14.72 -11.36
CA THR A 110 16.26 -15.01 -12.60
C THR A 110 17.13 -15.04 -13.84
N GLY A 111 18.35 -14.53 -13.76
CA GLY A 111 19.24 -14.41 -14.91
C GLY A 111 18.79 -13.38 -15.94
N ALA A 112 17.94 -12.43 -15.53
CA ALA A 112 17.43 -11.38 -16.41
C ALA A 112 18.57 -10.48 -16.90
N VAL A 113 18.47 -10.04 -18.17
CA VAL A 113 19.54 -9.26 -18.83
C VAL A 113 19.04 -7.89 -19.29
N ASP A 114 17.79 -7.80 -19.74
CA ASP A 114 17.25 -6.56 -20.33
C ASP A 114 15.75 -6.40 -20.08
N ALA A 115 15.17 -5.33 -20.65
CA ALA A 115 13.78 -4.99 -20.47
C ALA A 115 12.78 -6.06 -20.96
N LYS A 116 13.21 -6.98 -21.82
CA LYS A 116 12.37 -8.10 -22.28
C LYS A 116 12.04 -9.08 -21.17
N ASP A 117 12.89 -9.13 -20.14
CA ASP A 117 12.71 -10.00 -19.01
C ASP A 117 11.88 -9.37 -17.88
N MET A 118 11.29 -8.20 -18.13
CA MET A 118 10.53 -7.43 -17.14
C MET A 118 9.43 -8.26 -16.47
N GLY A 119 8.65 -9.02 -17.26
CA GLY A 119 7.59 -9.88 -16.73
C GLY A 119 8.11 -10.97 -15.83
N LYS A 120 9.25 -11.56 -16.19
CA LYS A 120 9.91 -12.61 -15.40
C LYS A 120 10.39 -12.07 -14.06
N ILE A 121 11.00 -10.89 -14.07
CA ILE A 121 11.48 -10.23 -12.86
C ILE A 121 10.29 -9.86 -11.96
N MET A 122 9.25 -9.24 -12.52
CA MET A 122 8.09 -8.82 -11.73
C MET A 122 7.38 -10.00 -11.09
N SER A 123 7.25 -11.12 -11.79
CA SER A 123 6.67 -12.34 -11.21
C SER A 123 7.47 -12.87 -10.03
N ALA A 124 8.79 -12.80 -10.09
CA ALA A 124 9.67 -13.24 -8.99
C ALA A 124 9.71 -12.23 -7.83
N LEU A 125 9.55 -10.93 -8.15
CA LEU A 125 9.56 -9.85 -7.15
C LEU A 125 8.28 -9.79 -6.30
N MET A 126 7.13 -9.96 -6.93
CA MET A 126 5.83 -9.73 -6.27
C MET A 126 5.68 -10.42 -4.92
N PRO A 127 6.04 -11.71 -4.75
CA PRO A 127 5.96 -12.35 -3.44
C PRO A 127 6.84 -11.71 -2.36
N LYS A 128 7.94 -11.07 -2.78
CA LYS A 128 8.91 -10.47 -1.85
C LYS A 128 8.48 -9.09 -1.38
N ILE A 129 7.71 -8.35 -2.19
CA ILE A 129 7.40 -6.93 -1.96
C ILE A 129 5.93 -6.61 -1.77
N LYS A 130 5.04 -7.59 -1.95
CA LYS A 130 3.60 -7.37 -1.88
C LYS A 130 3.18 -6.73 -0.55
N GLY A 131 2.50 -5.59 -0.64
CA GLY A 131 2.07 -4.83 0.53
C GLY A 131 3.18 -4.05 1.22
N ARG A 132 4.43 -4.12 0.73
CA ARG A 132 5.59 -3.45 1.34
C ARG A 132 6.18 -2.33 0.49
N ALA A 133 5.73 -2.19 -0.75
CA ALA A 133 6.24 -1.16 -1.66
C ALA A 133 5.20 -0.80 -2.71
N ASP A 134 5.26 0.46 -3.19
CA ASP A 134 4.43 0.92 -4.30
C ASP A 134 4.91 0.27 -5.60
N GLY A 135 3.98 -0.33 -6.35
CA GLY A 135 4.27 -0.97 -7.62
C GLY A 135 4.92 -0.06 -8.66
N LYS A 136 4.55 1.23 -8.68
CA LYS A 136 5.17 2.21 -9.60
C LYS A 136 6.64 2.42 -9.27
N LEU A 137 6.98 2.55 -8.00
CA LEU A 137 8.35 2.72 -7.55
C LEU A 137 9.19 1.49 -7.86
N VAL A 138 8.65 0.30 -7.60
CA VAL A 138 9.32 -0.97 -7.91
C VAL A 138 9.60 -1.08 -9.40
N ASN A 139 8.61 -0.76 -10.22
CA ASN A 139 8.71 -0.78 -11.68
C ASN A 139 9.84 0.15 -12.16
N GLN A 140 9.91 1.35 -11.62
CA GLN A 140 10.96 2.33 -11.93
C GLN A 140 12.34 1.78 -11.56
N VAL A 141 12.49 1.21 -10.37
CA VAL A 141 13.78 0.64 -9.92
C VAL A 141 14.20 -0.52 -10.83
N VAL A 142 13.27 -1.38 -11.22
CA VAL A 142 13.56 -2.49 -12.14
C VAL A 142 14.05 -1.97 -13.48
N ARG A 143 13.35 -0.99 -14.06
CA ARG A 143 13.75 -0.39 -15.35
C ARG A 143 15.14 0.22 -15.29
N GLU A 144 15.42 0.98 -14.24
CA GLU A 144 16.74 1.59 -14.03
C GLU A 144 17.84 0.54 -13.87
N SER A 145 17.53 -0.56 -13.21
CA SER A 145 18.48 -1.65 -12.98
C SER A 145 18.78 -2.46 -14.23
N LEU A 146 17.87 -2.48 -15.21
CA LEU A 146 18.01 -3.20 -16.48
C LEU A 146 18.52 -2.32 -17.63
N ALA A 147 18.60 -1.02 -17.39
CA ALA A 147 19.07 -0.08 -18.42
C ALA A 147 20.56 -0.23 -18.70
#